data_c2c2f23f097b66c50bcf373f7ec69e06
#
_entry.id   c2c2f23f097b66c50bcf373f7ec69e06
#
_cell.length_a   1.000
_cell.length_b   1.000
_cell.length_c   1.000
_cell.angle_alpha   90.00
_cell.angle_beta   90.00
_cell.angle_gamma   90.00
#
_symmetry.space_group_name_H-M   'P 1'
#
loop_
_entity.id
_entity.type
_entity.pdbx_description
1 polymer ?
#
loop_
_entity_poly.entity_id
_entity_poly.type
_entity_poly.pdbx_seq_one_letter_code
_entity_poly.pdbx_strand_id
1 'polypeptide(L)'
;MEKSVLDESITNVLILIDPTYAKKANERAGGVGTETQIISAEVYNKVEQRKFIPVVFEKDDEGNICKPQYLKGLLHFDLSMPDKYDTEYRRMVRTLYGIDTYKEPELGNPPAWLEETPKVSYKSRVTSDFFRGTASDAVKKSKFGENLEELKSQILEYGYTEEEVISCYLELMPFRDEFLLLVKSAEYVQEGHKHIAKFLEELMYEIRRQKTNFANLKATIVHECFIYVVAYFLKKSANEALRYILNKTYFAGSSHFNQEADSYNCFYCFNEALDSAVCKRDDKGYYCGTAVLWIENLNVEICNKDEFVSADLFCHSASLLISNYEESWAWFPLTYVYNSDGYRGLFATYSKRLVSKEHLENMMYVLKYESVDEFKEQYKKVEEMFHNGELKEYRYDSCFGTAKSFWNYMKSKELGIRN
;
A
#
# COMPACT_ATOMS: atom_id res chain seq x y z
N MET A 1 -54.92 19.53 -13.00
CA MET A 1 -53.53 19.51 -12.50
C MET A 1 -53.40 18.70 -11.23
N GLU A 2 -54.16 18.93 -10.16
CA GLU A 2 -54.08 18.17 -8.91
C GLU A 2 -54.16 16.65 -9.11
N LYS A 3 -55.16 16.17 -9.89
CA LYS A 3 -55.29 14.75 -10.24
C LYS A 3 -54.09 14.19 -11.00
N SER A 4 -53.44 15.02 -11.85
CA SER A 4 -52.29 14.57 -12.66
C SER A 4 -51.00 14.52 -11.87
N VAL A 5 -50.79 15.38 -10.87
CA VAL A 5 -49.63 15.35 -10.00
C VAL A 5 -49.62 14.18 -9.04
N LEU A 6 -50.82 13.76 -8.56
CA LEU A 6 -51.03 12.66 -7.65
C LEU A 6 -51.15 11.30 -8.36
N ASP A 7 -51.32 11.29 -9.68
CA ASP A 7 -51.47 10.09 -10.48
C ASP A 7 -50.14 9.28 -10.53
N GLU A 8 -50.17 8.06 -10.07
CA GLU A 8 -49.02 7.16 -10.04
C GLU A 8 -48.55 6.71 -11.45
N SER A 9 -49.44 6.81 -12.46
CA SER A 9 -49.08 6.50 -13.84
C SER A 9 -48.20 7.58 -14.48
N ILE A 10 -48.16 8.79 -13.90
CA ILE A 10 -47.31 9.88 -14.34
C ILE A 10 -45.92 9.75 -13.67
N THR A 11 -44.93 9.33 -14.44
CA THR A 11 -43.56 9.08 -13.95
C THR A 11 -42.75 10.34 -13.76
N ASN A 12 -42.99 11.38 -14.59
CA ASN A 12 -42.21 12.63 -14.54
C ASN A 12 -43.13 13.86 -14.68
N VAL A 13 -42.85 14.87 -13.91
CA VAL A 13 -43.51 16.19 -13.96
C VAL A 13 -42.44 17.26 -14.15
N LEU A 14 -42.44 17.96 -15.29
CA LEU A 14 -41.55 19.08 -15.56
C LEU A 14 -42.11 20.36 -14.94
N ILE A 15 -41.34 21.01 -14.10
CA ILE A 15 -41.69 22.30 -13.50
C ILE A 15 -40.90 23.36 -14.21
N LEU A 16 -41.58 24.16 -15.08
CA LEU A 16 -40.98 25.22 -15.84
C LEU A 16 -40.80 26.46 -14.94
N ILE A 17 -39.58 26.93 -14.83
CA ILE A 17 -39.18 28.03 -13.92
C ILE A 17 -38.72 29.22 -14.69
N ASP A 18 -39.39 30.34 -14.40
CA ASP A 18 -38.98 31.70 -14.74
C ASP A 18 -39.03 32.61 -13.49
N PRO A 19 -38.53 33.86 -13.55
CA PRO A 19 -38.57 34.80 -12.40
C PRO A 19 -40.00 35.07 -11.90
N THR A 20 -40.98 35.11 -12.80
CA THR A 20 -42.38 35.38 -12.48
C THR A 20 -43.02 34.20 -11.74
N TYR A 21 -42.76 32.97 -12.21
CA TYR A 21 -43.18 31.75 -11.53
C TYR A 21 -42.56 31.67 -10.14
N ALA A 22 -41.27 31.88 -10.02
CA ALA A 22 -40.55 31.78 -8.74
C ALA A 22 -41.10 32.79 -7.70
N LYS A 23 -41.40 34.03 -8.11
CA LYS A 23 -42.02 35.05 -7.25
C LYS A 23 -43.40 34.59 -6.78
N LYS A 24 -44.32 34.25 -7.73
CA LYS A 24 -45.66 33.83 -7.40
C LYS A 24 -45.70 32.57 -6.54
N ALA A 25 -44.76 31.62 -6.75
CA ALA A 25 -44.64 30.40 -5.96
C ALA A 25 -44.21 30.68 -4.52
N ASN A 26 -43.25 31.57 -4.32
CA ASN A 26 -42.78 31.98 -2.99
C ASN A 26 -43.85 32.81 -2.22
N GLU A 27 -44.57 33.69 -2.93
CA GLU A 27 -45.68 34.48 -2.38
C GLU A 27 -47.00 33.70 -2.24
N ARG A 28 -47.04 32.45 -2.73
CA ARG A 28 -48.25 31.62 -2.80
C ARG A 28 -49.45 32.32 -3.47
N ALA A 29 -49.19 33.07 -4.53
CA ALA A 29 -50.14 33.94 -5.20
C ALA A 29 -50.82 33.22 -6.37
N GLY A 30 -52.17 33.36 -6.45
CA GLY A 30 -53.00 32.86 -7.56
C GLY A 30 -52.95 31.36 -7.79
N GLY A 31 -53.12 30.89 -9.01
CA GLY A 31 -53.09 29.50 -9.40
C GLY A 31 -51.73 28.83 -9.13
N VAL A 32 -50.63 29.57 -9.30
CA VAL A 32 -49.27 29.09 -8.96
C VAL A 32 -49.13 28.79 -7.48
N GLY A 33 -49.77 29.56 -6.61
CA GLY A 33 -49.75 29.30 -5.17
C GLY A 33 -50.41 28.00 -4.78
N THR A 34 -51.52 27.62 -5.44
CA THR A 34 -52.20 26.35 -5.24
C THR A 34 -51.38 25.17 -5.75
N GLU A 35 -50.79 25.31 -6.94
CA GLU A 35 -49.83 24.30 -7.48
C GLU A 35 -48.65 24.08 -6.57
N THR A 36 -48.06 25.14 -6.02
CA THR A 36 -46.96 25.08 -5.09
C THR A 36 -47.30 24.33 -3.82
N GLN A 37 -48.52 24.49 -3.29
CA GLN A 37 -48.94 23.76 -2.09
C GLN A 37 -49.01 22.25 -2.35
N ILE A 38 -49.56 21.81 -3.49
CA ILE A 38 -49.70 20.44 -3.87
C ILE A 38 -48.34 19.80 -4.12
N ILE A 39 -47.50 20.42 -4.93
CA ILE A 39 -46.20 19.92 -5.33
C ILE A 39 -45.25 19.88 -4.14
N SER A 40 -45.25 20.95 -3.29
CA SER A 40 -44.33 21.00 -2.13
C SER A 40 -44.62 19.90 -1.12
N ALA A 41 -45.87 19.54 -0.88
CA ALA A 41 -46.22 18.43 0.01
C ALA A 41 -45.66 17.09 -0.51
N GLU A 42 -45.79 16.83 -1.81
CA GLU A 42 -45.24 15.63 -2.44
C GLU A 42 -43.69 15.63 -2.49
N VAL A 43 -43.07 16.80 -2.71
CA VAL A 43 -41.62 16.97 -2.72
C VAL A 43 -41.00 16.67 -1.35
N TYR A 44 -41.68 17.04 -0.26
CA TYR A 44 -41.15 16.81 1.11
C TYR A 44 -41.43 15.41 1.64
N ASN A 45 -42.47 14.70 1.11
CA ASN A 45 -42.89 13.42 1.65
C ASN A 45 -42.17 12.18 1.06
N LYS A 46 -41.45 12.33 -0.05
CA LYS A 46 -40.73 11.22 -0.72
C LYS A 46 -39.22 11.45 -0.74
N VAL A 47 -38.47 10.51 -0.16
CA VAL A 47 -36.99 10.56 -0.08
C VAL A 47 -36.34 10.36 -1.46
N GLU A 48 -36.98 9.63 -2.38
CA GLU A 48 -36.50 9.45 -3.77
C GLU A 48 -37.29 10.30 -4.75
N GLN A 49 -36.81 11.50 -5.01
CA GLN A 49 -37.51 12.47 -5.83
C GLN A 49 -37.03 12.50 -7.27
N ARG A 50 -37.41 11.50 -8.06
CA ARG A 50 -37.21 11.49 -9.51
C ARG A 50 -38.41 12.04 -10.29
N LYS A 51 -39.59 12.17 -9.65
CA LYS A 51 -40.83 12.57 -10.32
C LYS A 51 -40.84 14.06 -10.72
N PHE A 52 -40.34 14.96 -9.88
CA PHE A 52 -40.39 16.42 -10.13
C PHE A 52 -39.06 16.93 -10.64
N ILE A 53 -39.07 17.43 -11.85
CA ILE A 53 -37.86 17.89 -12.56
C ILE A 53 -37.96 19.39 -12.83
N PRO A 54 -37.20 20.23 -12.09
CA PRO A 54 -37.12 21.65 -12.34
C PRO A 54 -36.37 21.95 -13.63
N VAL A 55 -36.95 22.82 -14.47
CA VAL A 55 -36.39 23.29 -15.74
C VAL A 55 -36.39 24.79 -15.77
N VAL A 56 -35.22 25.43 -15.84
CA VAL A 56 -35.04 26.84 -15.86
C VAL A 56 -35.05 27.33 -17.31
N PHE A 57 -36.00 28.22 -17.68
CA PHE A 57 -36.12 28.80 -19.01
C PHE A 57 -35.59 30.23 -19.08
N GLU A 58 -35.73 30.98 -17.97
CA GLU A 58 -35.28 32.38 -17.91
C GLU A 58 -34.56 32.62 -16.57
N LYS A 59 -33.63 33.54 -16.61
CA LYS A 59 -32.93 34.09 -15.43
C LYS A 59 -33.43 35.49 -15.16
N ASP A 60 -33.14 36.01 -13.97
CA ASP A 60 -33.41 37.41 -13.68
C ASP A 60 -32.48 38.35 -14.47
N ASP A 61 -32.73 39.67 -14.35
CA ASP A 61 -31.97 40.71 -15.03
C ASP A 61 -30.48 40.75 -14.61
N GLU A 62 -30.13 40.08 -13.48
CA GLU A 62 -28.76 39.93 -12.96
C GLU A 62 -28.13 38.62 -13.43
N GLY A 63 -28.84 37.77 -14.15
CA GLY A 63 -28.37 36.47 -14.64
C GLY A 63 -28.45 35.34 -13.62
N ASN A 64 -29.14 35.50 -12.50
CA ASN A 64 -29.31 34.48 -11.47
C ASN A 64 -30.52 33.60 -11.77
N ILE A 65 -30.41 32.34 -11.34
CA ILE A 65 -31.51 31.36 -11.43
C ILE A 65 -32.48 31.60 -10.28
N CYS A 66 -33.70 32.00 -10.63
CA CYS A 66 -34.80 32.26 -9.70
C CYS A 66 -35.55 30.97 -9.39
N LYS A 67 -35.09 30.20 -8.42
CA LYS A 67 -35.69 28.92 -8.02
C LYS A 67 -36.62 29.09 -6.80
N PRO A 68 -37.88 28.64 -6.85
CA PRO A 68 -38.77 28.63 -5.68
C PRO A 68 -38.14 27.92 -4.50
N GLN A 69 -38.45 28.33 -3.27
CA GLN A 69 -37.83 27.84 -2.06
C GLN A 69 -37.96 26.31 -1.89
N TYR A 70 -39.11 25.73 -2.24
CA TYR A 70 -39.40 24.31 -2.13
C TYR A 70 -38.62 23.45 -3.14
N LEU A 71 -38.05 24.04 -4.21
CA LEU A 71 -37.25 23.36 -5.22
C LEU A 71 -35.74 23.58 -5.05
N LYS A 72 -35.28 24.37 -4.07
CA LYS A 72 -33.86 24.73 -3.94
C LYS A 72 -32.94 23.53 -3.81
N GLY A 73 -33.40 22.48 -3.15
CA GLY A 73 -32.63 21.24 -2.95
C GLY A 73 -32.61 20.28 -4.15
N LEU A 74 -33.44 20.51 -5.17
CA LEU A 74 -33.52 19.63 -6.33
C LEU A 74 -32.52 20.04 -7.42
N LEU A 75 -31.94 19.06 -8.11
CA LEU A 75 -31.19 19.27 -9.33
C LEU A 75 -32.13 19.84 -10.41
N HIS A 76 -31.60 20.68 -11.29
CA HIS A 76 -32.37 21.30 -12.35
C HIS A 76 -31.65 21.23 -13.69
N PHE A 77 -32.39 21.43 -14.79
CA PHE A 77 -31.86 21.62 -16.12
C PHE A 77 -31.95 23.09 -16.47
N ASP A 78 -30.84 23.69 -16.91
CA ASP A 78 -30.80 25.13 -17.30
C ASP A 78 -30.87 25.26 -18.83
N LEU A 79 -32.07 25.54 -19.34
CA LEU A 79 -32.33 25.80 -20.75
C LEU A 79 -32.35 27.29 -21.11
N SER A 80 -31.94 28.15 -20.18
CA SER A 80 -31.91 29.60 -20.39
C SER A 80 -30.70 30.11 -21.21
N MET A 81 -29.65 29.25 -21.36
CA MET A 81 -28.39 29.61 -21.99
C MET A 81 -28.35 29.04 -23.43
N PRO A 82 -28.34 29.87 -24.48
CA PRO A 82 -28.34 29.39 -25.86
C PRO A 82 -27.17 28.51 -26.23
N ASP A 83 -26.00 28.79 -25.67
CA ASP A 83 -24.75 28.04 -25.88
C ASP A 83 -24.74 26.66 -25.25
N LYS A 84 -25.56 26.44 -24.23
CA LYS A 84 -25.67 25.18 -23.51
C LYS A 84 -27.01 24.47 -23.72
N TYR A 85 -27.93 25.09 -24.41
CA TYR A 85 -29.29 24.59 -24.58
C TYR A 85 -29.33 23.16 -25.09
N ASP A 86 -28.65 22.86 -26.19
CA ASP A 86 -28.68 21.51 -26.78
C ASP A 86 -28.11 20.43 -25.85
N THR A 87 -27.07 20.77 -25.08
CA THR A 87 -26.44 19.83 -24.13
C THR A 87 -27.37 19.57 -22.96
N GLU A 88 -27.96 20.60 -22.36
CA GLU A 88 -28.88 20.46 -21.22
C GLU A 88 -30.20 19.84 -21.63
N TYR A 89 -30.71 20.16 -22.84
CA TYR A 89 -31.89 19.53 -23.38
C TYR A 89 -31.72 18.03 -23.61
N ARG A 90 -30.62 17.62 -24.23
CA ARG A 90 -30.30 16.21 -24.41
C ARG A 90 -30.15 15.47 -23.06
N ARG A 91 -29.55 16.11 -22.08
CA ARG A 91 -29.40 15.58 -20.72
C ARG A 91 -30.76 15.40 -20.06
N MET A 92 -31.65 16.38 -20.17
CA MET A 92 -33.04 16.31 -19.68
C MET A 92 -33.81 15.16 -20.35
N VAL A 93 -33.76 15.04 -21.67
CA VAL A 93 -34.44 13.98 -22.41
C VAL A 93 -33.93 12.60 -21.98
N ARG A 94 -32.63 12.41 -21.84
CA ARG A 94 -32.06 11.13 -21.35
C ARG A 94 -32.57 10.80 -19.95
N THR A 95 -32.65 11.77 -19.05
CA THR A 95 -33.20 11.58 -17.70
C THR A 95 -34.66 11.18 -17.74
N LEU A 96 -35.48 11.79 -18.64
CA LEU A 96 -36.89 11.41 -18.83
C LEU A 96 -37.10 9.96 -19.32
N TYR A 97 -36.15 9.44 -20.11
CA TYR A 97 -36.10 8.04 -20.55
C TYR A 97 -35.42 7.10 -19.56
N GLY A 98 -35.03 7.58 -18.37
CA GLY A 98 -34.34 6.74 -17.38
C GLY A 98 -32.93 6.33 -17.81
N ILE A 99 -32.37 7.03 -18.80
CA ILE A 99 -30.98 6.82 -19.26
C ILE A 99 -30.08 7.71 -18.42
N ASP A 100 -29.47 7.17 -17.39
CA ASP A 100 -28.51 7.91 -16.56
C ASP A 100 -27.33 8.41 -17.41
N THR A 101 -27.13 9.72 -17.40
CA THR A 101 -26.01 10.37 -18.12
C THR A 101 -24.67 10.03 -17.46
N TYR A 102 -24.68 9.75 -16.16
CA TYR A 102 -23.61 9.20 -15.38
C TYR A 102 -24.10 7.85 -14.85
N LYS A 103 -23.71 6.75 -15.51
CA LYS A 103 -23.76 5.45 -14.82
C LYS A 103 -22.84 5.60 -13.64
N GLU A 104 -23.38 5.46 -12.42
CA GLU A 104 -22.50 5.15 -11.30
C GLU A 104 -21.68 3.94 -11.74
N PRO A 105 -20.33 4.01 -11.67
CA PRO A 105 -19.54 2.82 -11.90
C PRO A 105 -20.12 1.75 -10.98
N GLU A 106 -20.30 0.55 -11.50
CA GLU A 106 -20.64 -0.60 -10.65
C GLU A 106 -19.67 -0.52 -9.47
N LEU A 107 -20.23 -0.53 -8.27
CA LEU A 107 -19.42 -0.66 -7.07
C LEU A 107 -18.49 -1.83 -7.36
N GLY A 108 -17.21 -1.57 -7.47
CA GLY A 108 -16.22 -2.62 -7.62
C GLY A 108 -16.50 -3.65 -6.54
N ASN A 109 -16.22 -4.91 -6.82
CA ASN A 109 -16.35 -5.95 -5.82
C ASN A 109 -15.79 -5.40 -4.51
N PRO A 110 -16.53 -5.52 -3.40
CA PRO A 110 -16.01 -5.11 -2.11
C PRO A 110 -14.61 -5.71 -1.99
N PRO A 111 -13.62 -4.94 -1.54
CA PRO A 111 -12.27 -5.49 -1.33
C PRO A 111 -12.43 -6.80 -0.58
N ALA A 112 -11.73 -7.86 -0.99
CA ALA A 112 -11.86 -9.20 -0.41
C ALA A 112 -11.83 -9.19 1.14
N TRP A 113 -11.12 -8.21 1.74
CA TRP A 113 -11.09 -8.00 3.19
C TRP A 113 -12.44 -7.56 3.82
N LEU A 114 -13.46 -7.17 3.03
CA LEU A 114 -14.77 -6.76 3.53
C LEU A 114 -15.73 -7.96 3.60
N GLU A 115 -15.51 -8.98 2.80
CA GLU A 115 -16.30 -10.23 2.81
C GLU A 115 -15.77 -11.22 3.84
N GLU A 116 -14.49 -11.17 4.13
CA GLU A 116 -13.87 -11.88 5.24
C GLU A 116 -14.03 -11.03 6.51
N THR A 117 -14.71 -11.56 7.52
CA THR A 117 -14.74 -10.94 8.86
C THR A 117 -13.29 -10.74 9.31
N PRO A 118 -12.77 -9.49 9.33
CA PRO A 118 -11.37 -9.28 9.66
C PRO A 118 -11.18 -9.58 11.13
N LYS A 119 -10.63 -10.75 11.43
CA LYS A 119 -10.23 -11.11 12.80
C LYS A 119 -9.19 -10.14 13.38
N VAL A 120 -8.61 -9.27 12.55
CA VAL A 120 -7.40 -8.49 12.89
C VAL A 120 -7.54 -6.97 12.71
N SER A 121 -8.33 -6.44 11.77
CA SER A 121 -8.19 -5.04 11.31
C SER A 121 -8.70 -3.92 12.24
N TYR A 122 -9.62 -4.19 13.15
CA TYR A 122 -10.15 -3.14 14.04
C TYR A 122 -9.19 -2.81 15.19
N LYS A 123 -8.58 -3.81 15.80
CA LYS A 123 -7.61 -3.63 16.89
C LYS A 123 -6.39 -2.81 16.44
N SER A 124 -5.92 -3.01 15.21
CA SER A 124 -4.68 -2.41 14.71
C SER A 124 -4.77 -0.91 14.45
N ARG A 125 -5.91 -0.38 13.96
CA ARG A 125 -6.12 1.07 13.77
C ARG A 125 -6.18 1.81 15.10
N VAL A 126 -6.96 1.30 16.03
CA VAL A 126 -7.03 1.86 17.40
C VAL A 126 -5.66 1.85 18.08
N THR A 127 -4.88 0.80 17.82
CA THR A 127 -3.52 0.65 18.34
C THR A 127 -2.58 1.71 17.77
N SER A 128 -2.62 1.99 16.46
CA SER A 128 -1.79 3.02 15.81
C SER A 128 -2.09 4.42 16.38
N ASP A 129 -3.35 4.75 16.59
CA ASP A 129 -3.75 6.04 17.16
C ASP A 129 -3.30 6.20 18.61
N PHE A 130 -3.30 5.10 19.38
CA PHE A 130 -2.75 5.08 20.75
C PHE A 130 -1.27 5.49 20.78
N PHE A 131 -0.43 4.93 19.88
CA PHE A 131 1.00 5.26 19.86
C PHE A 131 1.30 6.71 19.47
N ARG A 132 0.45 7.32 18.63
CA ARG A 132 0.54 8.75 18.30
C ARG A 132 0.07 9.66 19.44
N GLY A 133 -0.71 9.13 20.36
CA GLY A 133 -1.29 9.88 21.47
C GLY A 133 -0.27 10.29 22.54
N THR A 134 -0.78 10.85 23.63
CA THR A 134 -0.01 11.48 24.72
C THR A 134 0.42 10.52 25.83
N ALA A 135 0.25 9.20 25.65
CA ALA A 135 0.69 8.21 26.64
C ALA A 135 2.21 8.30 26.87
N SER A 136 2.66 8.00 28.09
CA SER A 136 4.09 8.02 28.42
C SER A 136 4.87 6.97 27.63
N ASP A 137 6.16 7.22 27.41
CA ASP A 137 7.05 6.31 26.66
C ASP A 137 7.08 4.89 27.26
N ALA A 138 7.07 4.78 28.59
CA ALA A 138 7.03 3.49 29.27
C ALA A 138 5.75 2.72 28.95
N VAL A 139 4.59 3.39 28.94
CA VAL A 139 3.31 2.79 28.61
C VAL A 139 3.25 2.39 27.14
N LYS A 140 3.72 3.26 26.24
CA LYS A 140 3.82 2.95 24.80
C LYS A 140 4.72 1.73 24.56
N LYS A 141 5.90 1.69 25.18
CA LYS A 141 6.87 0.60 25.05
C LYS A 141 6.29 -0.73 25.53
N SER A 142 5.62 -0.74 26.70
CA SER A 142 4.96 -1.96 27.23
C SER A 142 3.89 -2.45 26.26
N LYS A 143 2.98 -1.55 25.85
CA LYS A 143 1.88 -1.92 24.95
C LYS A 143 2.35 -2.37 23.59
N PHE A 144 3.42 -1.77 23.06
CA PHE A 144 4.03 -2.17 21.79
C PHE A 144 4.59 -3.60 21.86
N GLY A 145 5.32 -3.91 22.96
CA GLY A 145 5.81 -5.25 23.21
C GLY A 145 4.67 -6.28 23.34
N GLU A 146 3.62 -5.96 24.10
CA GLU A 146 2.44 -6.83 24.24
C GLU A 146 1.77 -7.13 22.89
N ASN A 147 1.57 -6.12 22.04
CA ASN A 147 0.96 -6.31 20.73
C ASN A 147 1.81 -7.19 19.81
N LEU A 148 3.14 -7.02 19.84
CA LEU A 148 4.06 -7.88 19.08
C LEU A 148 4.03 -9.33 19.58
N GLU A 149 4.00 -9.56 20.89
CA GLU A 149 3.88 -10.90 21.48
C GLU A 149 2.54 -11.56 21.14
N GLU A 150 1.43 -10.82 21.21
CA GLU A 150 0.11 -11.30 20.80
C GLU A 150 0.11 -11.72 19.33
N LEU A 151 0.63 -10.86 18.44
CA LEU A 151 0.72 -11.16 17.00
C LEU A 151 1.62 -12.38 16.72
N LYS A 152 2.76 -12.49 17.41
CA LYS A 152 3.66 -13.64 17.29
C LYS A 152 2.93 -14.95 17.64
N SER A 153 2.21 -14.97 18.76
CA SER A 153 1.44 -16.13 19.20
C SER A 153 0.37 -16.52 18.17
N GLN A 154 -0.36 -15.52 17.63
CA GLN A 154 -1.37 -15.75 16.62
C GLN A 154 -0.79 -16.34 15.33
N ILE A 155 0.36 -15.85 14.85
CA ILE A 155 1.04 -16.40 13.68
C ILE A 155 1.50 -17.84 13.93
N LEU A 156 2.09 -18.10 15.10
CA LEU A 156 2.63 -19.43 15.42
C LEU A 156 1.54 -20.50 15.55
N GLU A 157 0.43 -20.12 16.18
CA GLU A 157 -0.72 -21.02 16.44
C GLU A 157 -1.67 -21.12 15.24
N TYR A 158 -1.50 -20.26 14.21
CA TYR A 158 -2.41 -20.26 13.08
C TYR A 158 -2.35 -21.59 12.32
N GLY A 159 -3.51 -22.24 12.20
CA GLY A 159 -3.74 -23.40 11.35
C GLY A 159 -4.45 -22.98 10.07
N TYR A 160 -3.97 -23.43 8.94
CA TYR A 160 -4.55 -23.07 7.63
C TYR A 160 -5.92 -23.71 7.46
N THR A 161 -6.81 -22.99 6.78
CA THR A 161 -8.16 -23.46 6.42
C THR A 161 -8.19 -24.02 5.01
N GLU A 162 -7.24 -23.62 4.17
CA GLU A 162 -7.08 -24.02 2.78
C GLU A 162 -6.02 -25.15 2.63
N GLU A 163 -6.12 -25.89 1.53
CA GLU A 163 -5.16 -26.94 1.20
C GLU A 163 -4.15 -26.49 0.14
N GLU A 164 -4.52 -25.49 -0.69
CA GLU A 164 -3.66 -24.99 -1.74
C GLU A 164 -2.61 -24.00 -1.18
N VAL A 165 -1.36 -24.19 -1.59
CA VAL A 165 -0.20 -23.44 -1.08
C VAL A 165 -0.36 -21.93 -1.24
N ILE A 166 -0.92 -21.45 -2.38
CA ILE A 166 -1.13 -20.02 -2.62
C ILE A 166 -2.20 -19.49 -1.68
N SER A 167 -3.34 -20.19 -1.54
CA SER A 167 -4.42 -19.82 -0.63
C SER A 167 -3.92 -19.78 0.81
N CYS A 168 -3.18 -20.79 1.25
CA CYS A 168 -2.54 -20.81 2.58
C CYS A 168 -1.61 -19.61 2.80
N TYR A 169 -0.85 -19.21 1.76
CA TYR A 169 0.00 -18.03 1.87
C TYR A 169 -0.83 -16.75 2.01
N LEU A 170 -1.91 -16.61 1.23
CA LEU A 170 -2.80 -15.45 1.28
C LEU A 170 -3.50 -15.31 2.65
N GLU A 171 -3.81 -16.42 3.33
CA GLU A 171 -4.35 -16.41 4.70
C GLU A 171 -3.40 -15.77 5.73
N LEU A 172 -2.11 -15.71 5.45
CA LEU A 172 -1.13 -15.05 6.32
C LEU A 172 -1.04 -13.52 6.13
N MET A 173 -1.59 -12.97 5.04
CA MET A 173 -1.49 -11.55 4.74
C MET A 173 -2.12 -10.62 5.79
N PRO A 174 -3.24 -10.93 6.43
CA PRO A 174 -3.76 -10.12 7.52
C PRO A 174 -2.77 -9.94 8.67
N PHE A 175 -2.01 -10.97 9.03
CA PHE A 175 -0.97 -10.90 10.06
C PHE A 175 0.22 -10.05 9.61
N ARG A 176 0.63 -10.18 8.33
CA ARG A 176 1.62 -9.30 7.71
C ARG A 176 1.18 -7.84 7.83
N ASP A 177 -0.03 -7.53 7.43
CA ASP A 177 -0.53 -6.16 7.42
C ASP A 177 -0.66 -5.58 8.83
N GLU A 178 -1.03 -6.39 9.82
CA GLU A 178 -1.00 -5.99 11.23
C GLU A 178 0.42 -5.69 11.71
N PHE A 179 1.38 -6.55 11.39
CA PHE A 179 2.79 -6.30 11.67
C PHE A 179 3.26 -4.97 11.04
N LEU A 180 2.88 -4.70 9.79
CA LEU A 180 3.29 -3.48 9.10
C LEU A 180 2.70 -2.21 9.73
N LEU A 181 1.51 -2.28 10.34
CA LEU A 181 0.96 -1.18 11.14
C LEU A 181 1.77 -0.94 12.41
N LEU A 182 2.28 -2.02 13.04
CA LEU A 182 3.20 -1.89 14.17
C LEU A 182 4.54 -1.31 13.72
N VAL A 183 5.07 -1.67 12.55
CA VAL A 183 6.28 -1.05 11.98
C VAL A 183 6.11 0.46 11.83
N LYS A 184 4.96 0.94 11.30
CA LYS A 184 4.63 2.38 11.25
C LYS A 184 4.56 3.01 12.64
N SER A 185 4.07 2.27 13.63
CA SER A 185 3.93 2.76 15.00
C SER A 185 5.26 2.81 15.75
N ALA A 186 6.28 2.08 15.29
CA ALA A 186 7.59 2.01 15.93
C ALA A 186 8.31 3.38 16.00
N GLU A 187 7.99 4.33 15.10
CA GLU A 187 8.53 5.69 15.13
C GLU A 187 8.05 6.51 16.36
N TYR A 188 6.94 6.11 17.00
CA TYR A 188 6.38 6.74 18.18
C TYR A 188 6.74 6.02 19.48
N VAL A 189 7.57 4.99 19.42
CA VAL A 189 7.98 4.16 20.55
C VAL A 189 9.47 4.23 20.73
N GLN A 190 9.92 4.53 21.94
CA GLN A 190 11.34 4.56 22.27
C GLN A 190 12.00 3.21 21.92
N GLU A 191 13.02 3.22 21.08
CA GLU A 191 13.69 2.02 20.57
C GLU A 191 12.76 1.04 19.84
N GLY A 192 11.67 1.52 19.24
CA GLY A 192 10.67 0.68 18.55
C GLY A 192 11.28 -0.25 17.50
N HIS A 193 12.32 0.20 16.77
CA HIS A 193 13.07 -0.63 15.83
C HIS A 193 13.75 -1.85 16.47
N LYS A 194 14.16 -1.76 17.74
CA LYS A 194 14.74 -2.90 18.47
C LYS A 194 13.69 -3.96 18.79
N HIS A 195 12.46 -3.53 19.13
CA HIS A 195 11.33 -4.43 19.33
C HIS A 195 10.94 -5.13 18.02
N ILE A 196 10.94 -4.42 16.89
CA ILE A 196 10.69 -5.01 15.56
C ILE A 196 11.75 -6.07 15.24
N ALA A 197 13.04 -5.77 15.43
CA ALA A 197 14.11 -6.72 15.18
C ALA A 197 14.01 -7.96 16.07
N LYS A 198 13.69 -7.78 17.37
CA LYS A 198 13.47 -8.88 18.31
C LYS A 198 12.30 -9.76 17.89
N PHE A 199 11.17 -9.15 17.52
CA PHE A 199 9.99 -9.88 17.04
C PHE A 199 10.32 -10.77 15.84
N LEU A 200 10.98 -10.22 14.81
CA LEU A 200 11.35 -10.99 13.61
C LEU A 200 12.28 -12.15 13.95
N GLU A 201 13.26 -11.93 14.84
CA GLU A 201 14.19 -12.95 15.30
C GLU A 201 13.49 -14.09 16.01
N GLU A 202 12.69 -13.78 17.02
CA GLU A 202 11.95 -14.76 17.81
C GLU A 202 10.93 -15.52 16.96
N LEU A 203 10.20 -14.80 16.11
CA LEU A 203 9.22 -15.42 15.20
C LEU A 203 9.90 -16.41 14.25
N MET A 204 10.98 -15.99 13.58
CA MET A 204 11.71 -16.88 12.66
C MET A 204 12.30 -18.09 13.40
N TYR A 205 12.85 -17.88 14.59
CA TYR A 205 13.38 -18.95 15.42
C TYR A 205 12.32 -20.01 15.76
N GLU A 206 11.14 -19.58 16.24
CA GLU A 206 10.07 -20.50 16.60
C GLU A 206 9.46 -21.20 15.36
N ILE A 207 9.31 -20.47 14.22
CA ILE A 207 8.84 -21.09 12.97
C ILE A 207 9.77 -22.22 12.54
N ARG A 208 11.08 -22.03 12.60
CA ARG A 208 12.07 -23.05 12.20
C ARG A 208 12.07 -24.26 13.10
N ARG A 209 11.59 -24.14 14.32
CA ARG A 209 11.40 -25.26 15.26
C ARG A 209 10.12 -26.04 14.98
N GLN A 210 9.14 -25.44 14.32
CA GLN A 210 7.91 -26.13 13.93
C GLN A 210 8.21 -27.12 12.80
N LYS A 211 7.98 -28.40 13.06
CA LYS A 211 8.14 -29.47 12.05
C LYS A 211 6.86 -29.67 11.23
N THR A 212 6.29 -28.58 10.72
CA THR A 212 5.08 -28.62 9.90
C THR A 212 5.40 -28.37 8.44
N ASN A 213 4.63 -28.92 7.52
CA ASN A 213 4.77 -28.65 6.08
C ASN A 213 4.56 -27.18 5.74
N PHE A 214 3.89 -26.43 6.61
CA PHE A 214 3.57 -25.01 6.43
C PHE A 214 4.55 -24.04 7.13
N ALA A 215 5.54 -24.55 7.87
CA ALA A 215 6.53 -23.68 8.51
C ALA A 215 7.26 -22.78 7.50
N ASN A 216 7.53 -23.29 6.30
CA ASN A 216 8.17 -22.52 5.24
C ASN A 216 7.30 -21.36 4.72
N LEU A 217 5.96 -21.47 4.72
CA LEU A 217 5.09 -20.36 4.33
C LEU A 217 5.16 -19.21 5.35
N LYS A 218 5.14 -19.54 6.65
CA LYS A 218 5.33 -18.54 7.72
C LYS A 218 6.71 -17.88 7.62
N ALA A 219 7.76 -18.65 7.32
CA ALA A 219 9.10 -18.10 7.11
C ALA A 219 9.16 -17.17 5.87
N THR A 220 8.42 -17.48 4.81
CA THR A 220 8.31 -16.63 3.61
C THR A 220 7.64 -15.29 3.94
N ILE A 221 6.61 -15.27 4.81
CA ILE A 221 6.01 -14.01 5.30
C ILE A 221 7.02 -13.21 6.13
N VAL A 222 7.83 -13.84 6.96
CA VAL A 222 8.88 -13.13 7.73
C VAL A 222 9.91 -12.49 6.78
N HIS A 223 10.30 -13.20 5.72
CA HIS A 223 11.18 -12.67 4.68
C HIS A 223 10.55 -11.42 4.02
N GLU A 224 9.30 -11.52 3.58
CA GLU A 224 8.55 -10.40 3.00
C GLU A 224 8.47 -9.22 3.98
N CYS A 225 8.13 -9.48 5.25
CA CYS A 225 8.06 -8.48 6.31
C CYS A 225 9.41 -7.76 6.53
N PHE A 226 10.52 -8.48 6.45
CA PHE A 226 11.85 -7.89 6.59
C PHE A 226 12.14 -6.88 5.47
N ILE A 227 11.80 -7.22 4.22
CA ILE A 227 11.94 -6.28 3.09
C ILE A 227 11.09 -5.02 3.33
N TYR A 228 9.85 -5.16 3.80
CA TYR A 228 9.00 -4.01 4.14
C TYR A 228 9.59 -3.13 5.24
N VAL A 229 10.18 -3.73 6.28
CA VAL A 229 10.85 -2.99 7.36
C VAL A 229 11.99 -2.15 6.80
N VAL A 230 12.84 -2.74 5.94
CA VAL A 230 13.93 -2.02 5.28
C VAL A 230 13.39 -0.92 4.36
N ALA A 231 12.35 -1.22 3.55
CA ALA A 231 11.73 -0.24 2.66
C ALA A 231 11.17 0.96 3.44
N TYR A 232 10.48 0.70 4.54
CA TYR A 232 9.92 1.75 5.39
C TYR A 232 11.00 2.63 6.02
N PHE A 233 12.07 2.03 6.56
CA PHE A 233 13.15 2.80 7.18
C PHE A 233 14.00 3.56 6.15
N LEU A 234 14.20 3.02 4.95
CA LEU A 234 14.84 3.76 3.84
C LEU A 234 13.99 4.98 3.44
N LYS A 235 12.69 4.78 3.26
CA LYS A 235 11.73 5.85 2.92
C LYS A 235 11.71 6.96 3.96
N LYS A 236 11.84 6.61 5.24
CA LYS A 236 11.86 7.55 6.37
C LYS A 236 13.25 8.12 6.68
N SER A 237 14.30 7.69 5.97
CA SER A 237 15.69 8.02 6.28
C SER A 237 16.05 7.73 7.75
N ALA A 238 15.50 6.63 8.29
CA ALA A 238 15.69 6.21 9.67
C ALA A 238 17.03 5.46 9.82
N ASN A 239 18.14 6.18 9.64
CA ASN A 239 19.49 5.60 9.56
C ASN A 239 19.88 4.83 10.83
N GLU A 240 19.47 5.25 12.03
CA GLU A 240 19.72 4.53 13.27
C GLU A 240 19.02 3.16 13.29
N ALA A 241 17.76 3.12 12.86
CA ALA A 241 17.01 1.88 12.77
C ALA A 241 17.61 0.93 11.73
N LEU A 242 17.96 1.43 10.54
CA LEU A 242 18.64 0.66 9.50
C LEU A 242 19.97 0.10 10.00
N ARG A 243 20.81 0.96 10.64
CA ARG A 243 22.07 0.54 11.23
C ARG A 243 21.86 -0.61 12.21
N TYR A 244 20.85 -0.51 13.08
CA TYR A 244 20.59 -1.52 14.07
C TYR A 244 20.18 -2.84 13.42
N ILE A 245 19.15 -2.85 12.56
CA ILE A 245 18.59 -4.10 12.00
C ILE A 245 19.55 -4.81 11.04
N LEU A 246 20.40 -4.06 10.31
CA LEU A 246 21.32 -4.66 9.35
C LEU A 246 22.60 -5.20 10.01
N ASN A 247 23.00 -4.66 11.16
CA ASN A 247 24.26 -5.06 11.82
C ASN A 247 24.05 -5.84 13.14
N LYS A 248 22.78 -6.08 13.53
CA LYS A 248 22.48 -6.91 14.68
C LYS A 248 22.86 -8.36 14.37
N THR A 249 23.52 -9.00 15.33
CA THR A 249 23.66 -10.46 15.32
C THR A 249 22.33 -11.08 15.73
N TYR A 250 21.82 -11.96 14.90
CA TYR A 250 20.57 -12.70 15.11
C TYR A 250 20.85 -14.15 15.46
N PHE A 251 19.95 -14.76 16.23
CA PHE A 251 20.03 -16.14 16.66
C PHE A 251 18.83 -16.96 16.17
N ALA A 252 18.41 -16.71 14.94
CA ALA A 252 17.31 -17.41 14.27
C ALA A 252 17.80 -18.38 13.17
N GLY A 253 19.03 -18.84 13.25
CA GLY A 253 19.70 -19.70 12.27
C GLY A 253 18.99 -21.03 12.00
N SER A 254 19.40 -21.70 10.93
CA SER A 254 18.73 -22.88 10.38
C SER A 254 19.16 -24.22 10.98
N SER A 255 20.16 -24.26 11.87
CA SER A 255 20.61 -25.54 12.40
C SER A 255 19.69 -26.05 13.52
N HIS A 256 19.25 -27.29 13.40
CA HIS A 256 18.32 -27.91 14.34
C HIS A 256 18.87 -28.06 15.76
N PHE A 257 20.15 -27.81 16.00
CA PHE A 257 20.83 -28.13 17.25
C PHE A 257 21.59 -26.97 17.89
N ASN A 258 21.95 -25.90 17.17
CA ASN A 258 22.65 -24.75 17.73
C ASN A 258 22.01 -23.45 17.25
N GLN A 259 21.80 -22.52 18.19
CA GLN A 259 21.54 -21.13 17.87
C GLN A 259 22.85 -20.52 17.35
N GLU A 260 23.12 -20.71 16.06
CA GLU A 260 24.26 -20.08 15.43
C GLU A 260 23.99 -18.60 15.22
N ALA A 261 24.99 -17.79 15.51
CA ALA A 261 24.96 -16.37 15.24
C ALA A 261 24.96 -16.15 13.72
N ASP A 262 24.04 -15.34 13.25
CA ASP A 262 23.89 -14.99 11.83
C ASP A 262 23.61 -13.50 11.67
N SER A 263 23.78 -13.00 10.47
CA SER A 263 23.32 -11.67 10.06
C SER A 263 21.81 -11.68 9.79
N TYR A 264 21.29 -10.56 9.30
CA TYR A 264 19.88 -10.50 8.83
C TYR A 264 19.57 -11.47 7.68
N ASN A 265 20.57 -12.10 7.07
CA ASN A 265 20.38 -13.17 6.09
C ASN A 265 19.61 -14.37 6.68
N CYS A 266 19.54 -14.50 8.01
CA CYS A 266 18.69 -15.48 8.66
C CYS A 266 17.20 -15.32 8.33
N PHE A 267 16.74 -14.14 7.90
CA PHE A 267 15.36 -13.92 7.49
C PHE A 267 15.09 -14.31 6.04
N TYR A 268 16.11 -14.61 5.27
CA TYR A 268 15.94 -15.09 3.90
C TYR A 268 15.24 -16.44 3.87
N CYS A 269 14.22 -16.57 3.06
CA CYS A 269 13.48 -17.80 2.82
C CYS A 269 13.01 -17.87 1.37
N PHE A 270 13.55 -18.80 0.60
CA PHE A 270 13.00 -19.16 -0.70
C PHE A 270 12.08 -20.37 -0.52
N ASN A 271 10.84 -20.26 -0.99
CA ASN A 271 9.86 -21.35 -0.88
C ASN A 271 9.57 -21.92 -2.26
N GLU A 272 10.22 -23.04 -2.57
CA GLU A 272 10.11 -23.69 -3.87
C GLU A 272 8.68 -24.16 -4.18
N ALA A 273 7.93 -24.61 -3.18
CA ALA A 273 6.56 -25.07 -3.38
C ALA A 273 5.63 -23.90 -3.76
N LEU A 274 5.76 -22.76 -3.07
CA LEU A 274 5.00 -21.55 -3.40
C LEU A 274 5.39 -21.01 -4.77
N ASP A 275 6.69 -20.96 -5.05
CA ASP A 275 7.24 -20.50 -6.33
C ASP A 275 6.68 -21.30 -7.51
N SER A 276 6.75 -22.61 -7.41
CA SER A 276 6.23 -23.55 -8.42
C SER A 276 4.70 -23.46 -8.55
N ALA A 277 3.96 -23.26 -7.45
CA ALA A 277 2.52 -23.13 -7.47
C ALA A 277 2.08 -21.88 -8.24
N VAL A 278 2.76 -20.74 -8.06
CA VAL A 278 2.46 -19.50 -8.79
C VAL A 278 2.77 -19.66 -10.28
N CYS A 279 3.92 -20.23 -10.64
CA CYS A 279 4.25 -20.52 -12.03
C CYS A 279 3.19 -21.41 -12.71
N LYS A 280 2.68 -22.42 -11.99
CA LYS A 280 1.63 -23.31 -12.48
C LYS A 280 0.29 -22.62 -12.60
N ARG A 281 -0.10 -21.78 -11.62
CA ARG A 281 -1.34 -20.98 -11.64
C ARG A 281 -1.46 -20.18 -12.92
N ASP A 282 -0.37 -19.52 -13.33
CA ASP A 282 -0.34 -18.58 -14.43
C ASP A 282 0.06 -19.23 -15.77
N ASP A 283 0.38 -20.52 -15.77
CA ASP A 283 0.94 -21.26 -16.92
C ASP A 283 2.15 -20.53 -17.54
N LYS A 284 3.03 -20.05 -16.68
CA LYS A 284 4.22 -19.25 -17.03
C LYS A 284 5.44 -19.68 -16.24
N GLY A 285 6.59 -19.69 -16.89
CA GLY A 285 7.89 -19.76 -16.23
C GLY A 285 8.31 -18.37 -15.77
N TYR A 286 8.15 -18.07 -14.50
CA TYR A 286 8.69 -16.86 -13.88
C TYR A 286 10.12 -17.10 -13.39
N TYR A 287 10.90 -16.02 -13.31
CA TYR A 287 12.19 -16.07 -12.63
C TYR A 287 12.02 -16.33 -11.13
N CYS A 288 10.94 -15.80 -10.53
CA CYS A 288 10.54 -16.07 -9.18
C CYS A 288 9.03 -15.88 -9.03
N GLY A 289 8.28 -16.97 -8.85
CA GLY A 289 6.84 -16.96 -8.63
C GLY A 289 6.45 -16.31 -7.31
N THR A 290 7.24 -16.53 -6.25
CA THR A 290 7.04 -15.87 -4.95
C THR A 290 7.09 -14.35 -5.09
N ALA A 291 8.02 -13.81 -5.85
CA ALA A 291 8.11 -12.37 -6.10
C ALA A 291 6.90 -11.82 -6.88
N VAL A 292 6.35 -12.61 -7.84
CA VAL A 292 5.09 -12.26 -8.52
C VAL A 292 3.99 -12.06 -7.49
N LEU A 293 3.80 -13.04 -6.60
CA LEU A 293 2.75 -13.01 -5.59
C LEU A 293 2.91 -11.82 -4.61
N TRP A 294 4.15 -11.49 -4.21
CA TRP A 294 4.43 -10.32 -3.38
C TRP A 294 4.05 -9.01 -4.05
N ILE A 295 4.39 -8.86 -5.34
CA ILE A 295 4.08 -7.64 -6.10
C ILE A 295 2.58 -7.51 -6.39
N GLU A 296 1.87 -8.61 -6.65
CA GLU A 296 0.41 -8.61 -6.83
C GLU A 296 -0.34 -8.19 -5.57
N ASN A 297 0.19 -8.53 -4.39
CA ASN A 297 -0.44 -8.30 -3.09
C ASN A 297 0.30 -7.28 -2.22
N LEU A 298 0.95 -6.32 -2.86
CA LEU A 298 1.78 -5.33 -2.19
C LEU A 298 0.95 -4.44 -1.25
N ASN A 299 1.42 -4.24 -0.01
CA ASN A 299 0.84 -3.26 0.90
C ASN A 299 1.33 -1.84 0.54
N VAL A 300 0.58 -1.19 -0.35
CA VAL A 300 0.92 0.15 -0.87
C VAL A 300 0.84 1.28 0.17
N GLU A 301 0.22 1.04 1.32
CA GLU A 301 0.22 2.01 2.43
C GLU A 301 1.61 2.15 3.08
N ILE A 302 2.43 1.11 2.99
CA ILE A 302 3.80 1.09 3.53
C ILE A 302 4.79 1.57 2.49
N CYS A 303 4.82 0.91 1.34
CA CYS A 303 5.71 1.26 0.24
C CYS A 303 5.09 0.89 -1.11
N ASN A 304 5.49 1.60 -2.15
CA ASN A 304 5.14 1.23 -3.52
C ASN A 304 6.09 0.15 -4.05
N LYS A 305 5.82 -0.35 -5.25
CA LYS A 305 6.60 -1.40 -5.91
C LYS A 305 8.10 -1.05 -6.01
N ASP A 306 8.42 0.17 -6.45
CA ASP A 306 9.81 0.57 -6.63
C ASP A 306 10.56 0.68 -5.29
N GLU A 307 9.88 1.13 -4.23
CA GLU A 307 10.43 1.18 -2.86
C GLU A 307 10.69 -0.23 -2.32
N PHE A 308 9.76 -1.18 -2.52
CA PHE A 308 9.89 -2.57 -2.09
C PHE A 308 11.04 -3.28 -2.79
N VAL A 309 11.08 -3.20 -4.13
CA VAL A 309 12.17 -3.79 -4.95
C VAL A 309 13.52 -3.17 -4.61
N SER A 310 13.56 -1.83 -4.41
CA SER A 310 14.79 -1.15 -4.03
C SER A 310 15.31 -1.58 -2.67
N ALA A 311 14.42 -1.89 -1.72
CA ALA A 311 14.82 -2.40 -0.40
C ALA A 311 15.41 -3.82 -0.48
N ASP A 312 14.85 -4.68 -1.30
CA ASP A 312 15.37 -6.03 -1.53
C ASP A 312 16.77 -5.99 -2.17
N LEU A 313 16.96 -5.13 -3.20
CA LEU A 313 18.27 -4.88 -3.81
C LEU A 313 19.26 -4.20 -2.86
N PHE A 314 18.76 -3.36 -1.95
CA PHE A 314 19.57 -2.76 -0.90
C PHE A 314 20.09 -3.82 0.06
N CYS A 315 19.22 -4.73 0.53
CA CYS A 315 19.62 -5.86 1.39
C CYS A 315 20.70 -6.71 0.70
N HIS A 316 20.53 -6.99 -0.59
CA HIS A 316 21.55 -7.70 -1.37
C HIS A 316 22.90 -6.98 -1.36
N SER A 317 22.93 -5.71 -1.75
CA SER A 317 24.16 -4.93 -1.84
C SER A 317 24.82 -4.75 -0.46
N ALA A 318 24.00 -4.50 0.58
CA ALA A 318 24.47 -4.34 1.95
C ALA A 318 25.08 -5.64 2.51
N SER A 319 24.47 -6.80 2.22
CA SER A 319 24.98 -8.09 2.69
C SER A 319 26.40 -8.38 2.20
N LEU A 320 26.73 -7.96 0.98
CA LEU A 320 28.05 -8.11 0.39
C LEU A 320 29.08 -7.12 0.96
N LEU A 321 28.62 -5.99 1.51
CA LEU A 321 29.49 -4.98 2.12
C LEU A 321 29.71 -5.21 3.62
N ILE A 322 28.70 -5.73 4.35
CA ILE A 322 28.75 -5.93 5.79
C ILE A 322 29.46 -7.24 6.15
N SER A 323 29.19 -8.30 5.42
CA SER A 323 29.70 -9.64 5.77
C SER A 323 31.02 -9.95 5.08
N ASN A 324 31.84 -10.74 5.79
CA ASN A 324 32.88 -11.52 5.14
C ASN A 324 32.16 -12.62 4.33
N TYR A 325 31.74 -12.29 3.09
CA TYR A 325 30.95 -13.19 2.25
C TYR A 325 31.66 -14.54 1.96
N GLU A 326 32.94 -14.65 2.28
CA GLU A 326 33.70 -15.91 2.23
C GLU A 326 33.21 -16.93 3.29
N GLU A 327 32.55 -16.45 4.35
CA GLU A 327 32.07 -17.28 5.46
C GLU A 327 30.55 -17.34 5.58
N SER A 328 29.81 -16.44 4.95
CA SER A 328 28.35 -16.36 5.10
C SER A 328 27.63 -16.17 3.75
N TRP A 329 26.38 -16.61 3.73
CA TRP A 329 25.55 -16.47 2.55
C TRP A 329 25.10 -15.02 2.36
N ALA A 330 25.22 -14.49 1.14
CA ALA A 330 24.68 -13.19 0.80
C ALA A 330 23.15 -13.25 0.59
N TRP A 331 22.47 -12.16 0.91
CA TRP A 331 21.05 -11.98 0.60
C TRP A 331 20.84 -11.98 -0.92
N PHE A 332 19.94 -12.83 -1.43
CA PHE A 332 19.56 -12.83 -2.82
C PHE A 332 18.22 -12.12 -3.02
N PRO A 333 18.13 -11.05 -3.84
CA PRO A 333 16.90 -10.28 -3.98
C PRO A 333 15.92 -11.00 -4.91
N LEU A 334 14.87 -11.60 -4.35
CA LEU A 334 13.86 -12.34 -5.13
C LEU A 334 13.11 -11.43 -6.13
N THR A 335 13.01 -10.14 -5.82
CA THR A 335 12.27 -9.18 -6.63
C THR A 335 13.09 -8.48 -7.71
N TYR A 336 14.35 -8.89 -7.92
CA TYR A 336 15.31 -8.20 -8.79
C TYR A 336 14.83 -7.97 -10.23
N VAL A 337 14.01 -8.87 -10.77
CA VAL A 337 13.45 -8.76 -12.14
C VAL A 337 12.45 -7.60 -12.28
N TYR A 338 11.91 -7.13 -11.17
CA TYR A 338 10.99 -6.00 -11.13
C TYR A 338 11.69 -4.65 -10.97
N ASN A 339 13.02 -4.64 -10.86
CA ASN A 339 13.77 -3.40 -10.85
C ASN A 339 13.54 -2.67 -12.18
N SER A 340 13.01 -1.45 -12.11
CA SER A 340 12.81 -0.64 -13.30
C SER A 340 14.15 -0.43 -14.00
N ASP A 341 14.33 -1.07 -15.15
CA ASP A 341 15.54 -1.00 -15.93
C ASP A 341 15.78 0.43 -16.41
N GLY A 342 16.77 1.04 -15.89
CA GLY A 342 17.25 2.32 -16.37
C GLY A 342 17.91 3.13 -15.29
N TYR A 343 18.75 4.05 -15.74
CA TYR A 343 19.45 5.04 -14.93
C TYR A 343 18.52 5.98 -14.12
N ARG A 344 17.19 5.81 -14.20
CA ARG A 344 16.18 6.64 -13.54
C ARG A 344 15.38 5.91 -12.47
N GLY A 345 15.55 4.61 -12.31
CA GLY A 345 14.89 3.83 -11.25
C GLY A 345 15.28 4.32 -9.85
N LEU A 346 14.45 4.03 -8.87
CA LEU A 346 14.65 4.48 -7.47
C LEU A 346 15.98 3.93 -6.91
N PHE A 347 16.26 2.65 -7.10
CA PHE A 347 17.50 2.03 -6.63
C PHE A 347 18.73 2.61 -7.34
N ALA A 348 18.66 2.83 -8.66
CA ALA A 348 19.72 3.50 -9.41
C ALA A 348 19.97 4.92 -8.91
N THR A 349 18.92 5.67 -8.61
CA THR A 349 18.99 7.03 -8.08
C THR A 349 19.64 7.04 -6.69
N TYR A 350 19.22 6.11 -5.82
CA TYR A 350 19.79 5.93 -4.49
C TYR A 350 21.29 5.62 -4.57
N SER A 351 21.69 4.68 -5.42
CA SER A 351 23.08 4.30 -5.64
C SER A 351 23.94 5.48 -6.14
N LYS A 352 23.43 6.26 -7.10
CA LYS A 352 24.15 7.41 -7.65
C LYS A 352 24.34 8.56 -6.66
N ARG A 353 23.46 8.66 -5.64
CA ARG A 353 23.64 9.66 -4.57
C ARG A 353 24.93 9.45 -3.76
N LEU A 354 25.50 8.26 -3.77
CA LEU A 354 26.78 7.98 -3.11
C LEU A 354 27.96 8.80 -3.67
N VAL A 355 27.77 9.52 -4.78
CA VAL A 355 28.72 10.53 -5.26
C VAL A 355 28.87 11.69 -4.28
N SER A 356 27.84 11.99 -3.49
CA SER A 356 27.87 13.03 -2.45
C SER A 356 28.50 12.49 -1.17
N LYS A 357 29.31 13.33 -0.52
CA LYS A 357 29.93 13.00 0.78
C LYS A 357 28.87 12.72 1.85
N GLU A 358 27.83 13.54 1.92
CA GLU A 358 26.74 13.36 2.89
C GLU A 358 26.06 11.99 2.74
N HIS A 359 25.73 11.60 1.51
CA HIS A 359 25.08 10.30 1.28
C HIS A 359 26.03 9.12 1.52
N LEU A 360 27.31 9.30 1.22
CA LEU A 360 28.34 8.31 1.54
C LEU A 360 28.50 8.13 3.05
N GLU A 361 28.58 9.22 3.81
CA GLU A 361 28.67 9.20 5.28
C GLU A 361 27.45 8.54 5.91
N ASN A 362 26.24 8.84 5.40
CA ASN A 362 25.01 8.16 5.83
C ASN A 362 25.05 6.66 5.54
N MET A 363 25.52 6.25 4.36
CA MET A 363 25.68 4.83 4.02
C MET A 363 26.70 4.15 4.93
N MET A 364 27.86 4.77 5.15
CA MET A 364 28.89 4.27 6.06
C MET A 364 28.34 4.10 7.48
N TYR A 365 27.59 5.11 7.96
CA TYR A 365 26.93 5.02 9.26
C TYR A 365 25.98 3.81 9.33
N VAL A 366 25.12 3.64 8.33
CA VAL A 366 24.17 2.53 8.26
C VAL A 366 24.90 1.17 8.22
N LEU A 367 25.95 1.04 7.43
CA LEU A 367 26.70 -0.21 7.26
C LEU A 367 27.82 -0.41 8.31
N LYS A 368 27.94 0.53 9.28
CA LYS A 368 28.88 0.45 10.42
C LYS A 368 30.37 0.54 10.03
N TYR A 369 30.68 1.30 9.00
CA TYR A 369 32.07 1.64 8.66
C TYR A 369 32.52 2.89 9.43
N GLU A 370 33.76 2.86 9.90
CA GLU A 370 34.34 3.97 10.67
C GLU A 370 35.23 4.88 9.80
N SER A 371 35.78 4.38 8.70
CA SER A 371 36.58 5.16 7.79
C SER A 371 36.12 5.07 6.33
N VAL A 372 36.30 6.21 5.62
CA VAL A 372 35.99 6.29 4.18
C VAL A 372 36.87 5.37 3.37
N ASP A 373 38.15 5.23 3.76
CA ASP A 373 39.12 4.41 3.04
C ASP A 373 38.74 2.92 3.17
N GLU A 374 38.40 2.46 4.36
CA GLU A 374 37.94 1.10 4.60
C GLU A 374 36.68 0.77 3.76
N PHE A 375 35.68 1.68 3.77
CA PHE A 375 34.48 1.49 2.97
C PHE A 375 34.79 1.42 1.47
N LYS A 376 35.61 2.34 0.96
CA LYS A 376 36.00 2.37 -0.45
C LYS A 376 36.80 1.14 -0.87
N GLU A 377 37.66 0.65 -0.02
CA GLU A 377 38.44 -0.58 -0.25
C GLU A 377 37.51 -1.80 -0.35
N GLN A 378 36.62 -1.97 0.62
CA GLN A 378 35.66 -3.06 0.61
C GLN A 378 34.70 -2.96 -0.59
N TYR A 379 34.18 -1.75 -0.86
CA TYR A 379 33.32 -1.52 -2.02
C TYR A 379 34.03 -1.89 -3.34
N LYS A 380 35.28 -1.48 -3.49
CA LYS A 380 36.11 -1.78 -4.66
C LYS A 380 36.36 -3.28 -4.79
N LYS A 381 36.68 -3.97 -3.69
CA LYS A 381 36.84 -5.43 -3.66
C LYS A 381 35.61 -6.14 -4.20
N VAL A 382 34.42 -5.80 -3.68
CA VAL A 382 33.14 -6.40 -4.11
C VAL A 382 32.80 -6.02 -5.56
N GLU A 383 33.05 -4.77 -5.97
CA GLU A 383 32.89 -4.33 -7.37
C GLU A 383 33.75 -5.16 -8.34
N GLU A 384 35.02 -5.39 -8.01
CA GLU A 384 35.92 -6.18 -8.82
C GLU A 384 35.49 -7.64 -8.92
N MET A 385 35.10 -8.26 -7.82
CA MET A 385 34.58 -9.64 -7.78
C MET A 385 33.31 -9.79 -8.61
N PHE A 386 32.41 -8.80 -8.55
CA PHE A 386 31.22 -8.78 -9.40
C PHE A 386 31.58 -8.75 -10.88
N HIS A 387 32.54 -7.91 -11.28
CA HIS A 387 32.97 -7.79 -12.67
C HIS A 387 33.73 -9.02 -13.17
N ASN A 388 34.49 -9.67 -12.31
CA ASN A 388 35.23 -10.90 -12.63
C ASN A 388 34.33 -12.15 -12.67
N GLY A 389 33.08 -12.03 -12.25
CA GLY A 389 32.12 -13.13 -12.20
C GLY A 389 32.30 -14.04 -10.98
N GLU A 390 33.17 -13.69 -10.04
CA GLU A 390 33.44 -14.47 -8.83
C GLU A 390 32.21 -14.55 -7.89
N LEU A 391 31.34 -13.51 -7.91
CA LEU A 391 30.08 -13.53 -7.17
C LEU A 391 29.01 -14.43 -7.78
N LYS A 392 29.18 -14.91 -9.03
CA LYS A 392 28.23 -15.83 -9.67
C LYS A 392 28.29 -17.24 -9.10
N GLU A 393 29.45 -17.66 -8.59
CA GLU A 393 29.63 -19.00 -8.07
C GLU A 393 28.92 -19.21 -6.74
N TYR A 394 28.52 -18.13 -6.10
CA TYR A 394 28.00 -18.21 -4.74
C TYR A 394 26.61 -18.73 -4.59
N ARG A 395 25.73 -18.92 -5.64
CA ARG A 395 24.46 -19.57 -5.32
C ARG A 395 23.45 -19.90 -6.38
N TYR A 396 23.36 -19.16 -7.41
CA TYR A 396 22.24 -19.38 -8.33
C TYR A 396 22.78 -19.50 -9.74
N ASP A 397 23.20 -20.71 -10.05
CA ASP A 397 23.41 -21.13 -11.42
C ASP A 397 22.36 -20.51 -12.34
N SER A 398 22.84 -19.83 -13.36
CA SER A 398 22.21 -19.54 -14.65
C SER A 398 20.72 -19.12 -14.69
N CYS A 399 19.90 -19.46 -13.71
CA CYS A 399 18.45 -19.25 -13.74
C CYS A 399 18.01 -17.83 -13.42
N PHE A 400 18.76 -17.11 -12.58
CA PHE A 400 18.28 -15.83 -12.01
C PHE A 400 18.94 -14.59 -12.60
N GLY A 401 19.84 -14.71 -13.57
CA GLY A 401 20.56 -13.55 -14.06
C GLY A 401 21.36 -12.82 -12.98
N THR A 402 21.88 -11.64 -13.29
CA THR A 402 22.66 -10.88 -12.34
C THR A 402 21.78 -9.81 -11.70
N ALA A 403 21.47 -9.95 -10.41
CA ALA A 403 20.78 -8.91 -9.65
C ALA A 403 21.58 -7.61 -9.69
N LYS A 404 20.89 -6.47 -9.81
CA LYS A 404 21.55 -5.17 -9.78
C LYS A 404 21.98 -4.83 -8.36
N SER A 405 23.15 -4.20 -8.26
CA SER A 405 23.78 -3.80 -7.01
C SER A 405 24.27 -2.36 -7.11
N PHE A 406 24.76 -1.77 -6.02
CA PHE A 406 25.26 -0.38 -6.02
C PHE A 406 26.30 -0.13 -7.10
N TRP A 407 27.24 -1.06 -7.32
CA TRP A 407 28.34 -0.93 -8.30
C TRP A 407 27.90 -1.02 -9.77
N ASN A 408 26.65 -1.39 -10.05
CA ASN A 408 26.10 -1.25 -11.40
C ASN A 408 25.84 0.21 -11.77
N TYR A 409 25.64 1.08 -10.77
CA TYR A 409 25.24 2.47 -10.95
C TYR A 409 26.25 3.49 -10.40
N MET A 410 27.13 3.08 -9.49
CA MET A 410 28.16 3.90 -8.85
C MET A 410 29.47 3.15 -8.83
N LYS A 411 30.53 3.78 -9.34
CA LYS A 411 31.89 3.19 -9.32
C LYS A 411 32.63 3.59 -8.04
N SER A 412 33.47 2.69 -7.53
CA SER A 412 34.25 2.95 -6.30
C SER A 412 35.04 4.25 -6.33
N LYS A 413 35.62 4.62 -7.49
CA LYS A 413 36.35 5.86 -7.70
C LYS A 413 35.50 7.13 -7.64
N GLU A 414 34.17 7.02 -7.75
CA GLU A 414 33.23 8.14 -7.79
C GLU A 414 32.55 8.39 -6.43
N LEU A 415 32.84 7.52 -5.44
CA LEU A 415 32.25 7.63 -4.11
C LEU A 415 32.72 8.89 -3.38
N GLY A 416 31.79 9.74 -2.97
CA GLY A 416 32.02 10.93 -2.13
C GLY A 416 32.90 12.00 -2.77
N ILE A 417 32.96 12.09 -4.08
CA ILE A 417 33.79 13.13 -4.77
C ILE A 417 33.12 14.50 -4.84
N ARG A 418 31.82 14.58 -4.53
CA ARG A 418 31.04 15.83 -4.52
C ARG A 418 30.64 16.20 -3.09
N ASN A 419 30.65 17.50 -2.81
CA ASN A 419 30.14 18.03 -1.54
C ASN A 419 28.63 18.02 -1.50
#